data_69e24ceba0d51f81a6f1e0de617f492e
#
_entry.id   69e24ceba0d51f81a6f1e0de617f492e
#
_cell.length_a   1.000
_cell.length_b   1.000
_cell.length_c   1.000
_cell.angle_alpha   90.00
_cell.angle_beta   90.00
_cell.angle_gamma   90.00
#
_symmetry.space_group_name_H-M   'P 1'
#
loop_
_entity.id
_entity.type
_entity.pdbx_description
1 polymer ?
#
loop_
_entity_poly.entity_id
_entity_poly.type
_entity_poly.pdbx_seq_one_letter_code
_entity_poly.pdbx_strand_id
1 'polypeptide(L)'
;MKKARTTNIISWVLSLIMIAAGAGLIATFFLAGSLNSAATNSSDPGGFNVPRLDTDDHAVTSGPKNKMLKLTIPEMNQIKDDTIPTVSGTDMQTLGNHAAIHLAGTGFPWEDEANVYMAGHRLGYPRTPSFLAFFDLNKLEQGDEIYVTDANGTKYTYSVFKEFTVSPTDLSVIDTVPGKNVLTLQTCTLPDYSQRLIVQAELIDATQAAA
;
A
#
# COMPACT_ATOMS: atom_id res chain seq x y z
N MET A 1 35.93 60.29 -21.87
CA MET A 1 35.75 58.82 -22.12
C MET A 1 35.98 57.95 -20.88
N LYS A 2 35.60 58.34 -19.62
CA LYS A 2 35.73 57.49 -18.41
C LYS A 2 34.44 56.91 -17.88
N LYS A 3 33.24 57.38 -18.38
CA LYS A 3 31.93 57.00 -17.83
C LYS A 3 31.41 55.61 -18.31
N ALA A 4 31.83 55.14 -19.47
CA ALA A 4 31.43 53.81 -20.03
C ALA A 4 32.12 52.60 -19.37
N ARG A 5 33.29 52.76 -18.78
CA ARG A 5 34.02 51.69 -18.17
C ARG A 5 33.50 51.33 -16.76
N THR A 6 32.94 52.33 -16.03
CA THR A 6 32.41 52.13 -14.70
C THR A 6 31.06 51.41 -14.69
N THR A 7 30.20 51.69 -15.69
CA THR A 7 28.88 51.02 -15.88
C THR A 7 29.04 49.52 -16.18
N ASN A 8 30.05 49.17 -16.97
CA ASN A 8 30.28 47.73 -17.29
C ASN A 8 30.79 46.97 -16.04
N ILE A 9 31.64 47.55 -15.22
CA ILE A 9 32.14 46.92 -13.98
C ILE A 9 30.99 46.70 -12.98
N ILE A 10 30.12 47.69 -12.80
CA ILE A 10 28.93 47.57 -11.90
C ILE A 10 28.00 46.46 -12.40
N SER A 11 27.75 46.36 -13.70
CA SER A 11 26.91 45.31 -14.28
C SER A 11 27.53 43.93 -14.07
N TRP A 12 28.82 43.78 -14.23
CA TRP A 12 29.54 42.52 -13.98
C TRP A 12 29.48 42.09 -12.50
N VAL A 13 29.68 43.02 -11.59
CA VAL A 13 29.60 42.79 -10.14
C VAL A 13 28.19 42.37 -9.74
N LEU A 14 27.16 43.04 -10.25
CA LEU A 14 25.76 42.69 -9.98
C LEU A 14 25.42 41.27 -10.50
N SER A 15 25.88 40.92 -11.71
CA SER A 15 25.71 39.57 -12.27
C SER A 15 26.36 38.49 -11.41
N LEU A 16 27.58 38.74 -10.91
CA LEU A 16 28.29 37.79 -10.04
C LEU A 16 27.57 37.59 -8.69
N ILE A 17 27.03 38.68 -8.11
CA ILE A 17 26.24 38.62 -6.87
C ILE A 17 24.97 37.80 -7.08
N MET A 18 24.25 37.98 -8.20
CA MET A 18 23.06 37.22 -8.52
C MET A 18 23.34 35.72 -8.71
N ILE A 19 24.46 35.38 -9.38
CA ILE A 19 24.86 34.00 -9.57
C ILE A 19 25.25 33.35 -8.23
N ALA A 20 25.99 34.07 -7.38
CA ALA A 20 26.37 33.56 -6.05
C ALA A 20 25.12 33.38 -5.14
N ALA A 21 24.17 34.30 -5.16
CA ALA A 21 22.92 34.17 -4.43
C ALA A 21 22.05 33.00 -4.93
N GLY A 22 21.99 32.81 -6.26
CA GLY A 22 21.28 31.68 -6.87
C GLY A 22 21.92 30.34 -6.52
N ALA A 23 23.24 30.23 -6.56
CA ALA A 23 23.97 29.03 -6.17
C ALA A 23 23.80 28.72 -4.65
N GLY A 24 23.77 29.75 -3.81
CA GLY A 24 23.51 29.62 -2.39
C GLY A 24 22.09 29.08 -2.10
N LEU A 25 21.08 29.58 -2.79
CA LEU A 25 19.70 29.09 -2.68
C LEU A 25 19.54 27.64 -3.12
N ILE A 26 20.19 27.25 -4.21
CA ILE A 26 20.21 25.86 -4.68
C ILE A 26 20.91 24.97 -3.66
N ALA A 27 22.06 25.37 -3.14
CA ALA A 27 22.80 24.61 -2.13
C ALA A 27 21.98 24.44 -0.83
N THR A 28 21.30 25.49 -0.36
CA THR A 28 20.42 25.40 0.82
C THR A 28 19.21 24.51 0.57
N PHE A 29 18.64 24.49 -0.64
CA PHE A 29 17.56 23.59 -1.00
C PHE A 29 18.01 22.13 -0.94
N PHE A 30 19.18 21.79 -1.50
CA PHE A 30 19.73 20.44 -1.45
C PHE A 30 20.17 20.01 -0.05
N LEU A 31 20.81 20.92 0.73
CA LEU A 31 21.19 20.60 2.11
C LEU A 31 19.96 20.50 3.05
N ALA A 32 18.98 21.37 2.92
CA ALA A 32 17.75 21.27 3.70
C ALA A 32 16.95 20.01 3.34
N GLY A 33 16.92 19.63 2.07
CA GLY A 33 16.32 18.36 1.61
C GLY A 33 16.99 17.13 2.22
N SER A 34 18.32 17.13 2.36
CA SER A 34 19.04 15.99 2.95
C SER A 34 18.96 15.93 4.49
N LEU A 35 18.71 17.04 5.16
CA LEU A 35 18.53 17.09 6.62
C LEU A 35 17.09 16.80 7.04
N ASN A 36 16.11 17.01 6.16
CA ASN A 36 14.70 16.66 6.41
C ASN A 36 14.35 15.20 6.11
N SER A 37 15.27 14.43 5.55
CA SER A 37 15.03 12.99 5.30
C SER A 37 14.98 12.14 6.58
N ALA A 38 15.19 12.72 7.76
CA ALA A 38 15.17 12.02 9.05
C ALA A 38 13.84 12.19 9.83
N ALA A 39 12.88 12.97 9.34
CA ALA A 39 11.63 13.24 10.07
C ALA A 39 10.44 13.64 9.18
N THR A 40 10.38 13.23 7.94
CA THR A 40 9.12 13.29 7.22
C THR A 40 8.51 11.90 7.22
N ASN A 41 7.46 11.73 8.04
CA ASN A 41 6.38 10.87 7.63
C ASN A 41 6.13 11.19 6.15
N SER A 42 6.56 10.32 5.27
CA SER A 42 6.21 10.41 3.86
C SER A 42 4.69 10.30 3.81
N SER A 43 4.03 11.46 3.85
CA SER A 43 2.63 11.52 3.54
C SER A 43 2.51 11.08 2.09
N ASP A 44 2.19 9.81 1.89
CA ASP A 44 1.67 9.28 0.64
C ASP A 44 0.64 10.29 0.12
N PRO A 45 0.74 10.76 -1.14
CA PRO A 45 -0.22 11.71 -1.70
C PRO A 45 -1.68 11.29 -1.59
N GLY A 46 -1.92 10.00 -1.30
CA GLY A 46 -3.24 9.43 -1.04
C GLY A 46 -3.61 9.27 0.44
N GLY A 47 -2.75 9.67 1.39
CA GLY A 47 -3.05 9.52 2.82
C GLY A 47 -3.36 8.07 3.23
N PHE A 48 -2.75 7.08 2.56
CA PHE A 48 -3.03 5.68 2.78
C PHE A 48 -2.49 5.25 4.15
N ASN A 49 -3.39 4.97 5.08
CA ASN A 49 -3.05 4.48 6.41
C ASN A 49 -3.46 3.01 6.52
N VAL A 50 -2.47 2.13 6.60
CA VAL A 50 -2.68 0.72 6.92
C VAL A 50 -2.58 0.59 8.44
N PRO A 51 -3.45 -0.19 9.10
CA PRO A 51 -3.35 -0.46 10.51
C PRO A 51 -1.95 -0.92 10.92
N ARG A 52 -1.49 -0.50 12.10
CA ARG A 52 -0.25 -1.00 12.69
C ARG A 52 -0.62 -1.94 13.82
N LEU A 53 -0.19 -3.18 13.70
CA LEU A 53 -0.26 -4.16 14.76
C LEU A 53 1.12 -4.34 15.40
N ASP A 54 1.16 -4.49 16.72
CA ASP A 54 2.35 -4.96 17.40
C ASP A 54 2.49 -6.46 17.11
N THR A 55 3.52 -6.83 16.37
CA THR A 55 3.68 -8.14 15.74
C THR A 55 4.05 -9.27 16.71
N ASP A 56 4.15 -9.00 18.00
CA ASP A 56 4.66 -9.97 18.98
C ASP A 56 3.64 -11.06 19.38
N ASP A 57 2.34 -10.91 19.09
CA ASP A 57 1.31 -11.81 19.59
C ASP A 57 0.83 -12.92 18.62
N HIS A 58 1.20 -12.87 17.33
CA HIS A 58 0.78 -13.90 16.37
C HIS A 58 1.97 -14.68 15.79
N ALA A 59 2.60 -15.50 16.62
CA ALA A 59 3.54 -16.51 16.13
C ALA A 59 2.77 -17.63 15.40
N VAL A 60 2.52 -17.44 14.11
CA VAL A 60 1.90 -18.44 13.24
C VAL A 60 2.84 -19.64 13.12
N THR A 61 2.56 -20.71 13.87
CA THR A 61 3.36 -21.95 13.90
C THR A 61 2.94 -22.94 12.81
N SER A 62 1.79 -22.71 12.16
CA SER A 62 1.22 -23.57 11.12
C SER A 62 1.45 -23.03 9.70
N GLY A 63 1.18 -23.87 8.68
CA GLY A 63 1.25 -23.52 7.27
C GLY A 63 2.66 -23.47 6.66
N PRO A 64 2.78 -22.95 5.41
CA PRO A 64 4.04 -22.88 4.69
C PRO A 64 5.13 -22.09 5.43
N LYS A 65 6.39 -22.52 5.31
CA LYS A 65 7.53 -21.76 5.83
C LYS A 65 7.67 -20.41 5.12
N ASN A 66 7.42 -20.38 3.82
CA ASN A 66 7.32 -19.14 3.05
C ASN A 66 5.90 -18.57 3.20
N LYS A 67 5.78 -17.40 3.80
CA LYS A 67 4.51 -16.71 4.08
C LYS A 67 4.02 -15.85 2.91
N MET A 68 4.68 -15.95 1.75
CA MET A 68 4.24 -15.24 0.55
C MET A 68 2.91 -15.78 0.08
N LEU A 69 1.98 -14.88 -0.19
CA LEU A 69 0.68 -15.19 -0.76
C LEU A 69 0.60 -14.70 -2.20
N LYS A 70 -0.33 -15.23 -2.97
CA LYS A 70 -0.71 -14.73 -4.29
C LYS A 70 -2.19 -14.43 -4.29
N LEU A 71 -2.58 -13.35 -4.96
CA LEU A 71 -3.97 -12.90 -5.05
C LEU A 71 -4.43 -12.89 -6.49
N THR A 72 -5.65 -13.42 -6.72
CA THR A 72 -6.37 -13.31 -7.99
C THR A 72 -7.81 -12.92 -7.71
N ILE A 73 -8.28 -11.88 -8.41
CA ILE A 73 -9.66 -11.41 -8.34
C ILE A 73 -10.20 -11.39 -9.77
N PRO A 74 -10.97 -12.41 -10.21
CA PRO A 74 -11.41 -12.56 -11.60
C PRO A 74 -12.15 -11.34 -12.15
N GLU A 75 -13.00 -10.70 -11.32
CA GLU A 75 -13.76 -9.50 -11.69
C GLU A 75 -12.87 -8.24 -11.82
N MET A 76 -11.63 -8.31 -11.36
CA MET A 76 -10.66 -7.22 -11.44
C MET A 76 -9.51 -7.60 -12.38
N ASN A 77 -9.48 -7.02 -13.58
CA ASN A 77 -8.46 -7.33 -14.59
C ASN A 77 -7.01 -7.08 -14.16
N GLN A 78 -6.81 -6.23 -13.16
CA GLN A 78 -5.50 -5.84 -12.65
C GLN A 78 -4.88 -6.85 -11.68
N ILE A 79 -5.69 -7.74 -11.07
CA ILE A 79 -5.22 -8.65 -10.00
C ILE A 79 -5.27 -10.10 -10.50
N LYS A 80 -4.12 -10.58 -11.00
CA LYS A 80 -3.98 -11.94 -11.58
C LYS A 80 -2.69 -12.60 -11.12
N ASP A 81 -2.78 -13.48 -10.13
CA ASP A 81 -1.63 -14.20 -9.56
C ASP A 81 -0.55 -13.25 -8.99
N ASP A 82 -1.00 -12.08 -8.49
CA ASP A 82 -0.12 -11.06 -7.95
C ASP A 82 0.48 -11.50 -6.61
N THR A 83 1.80 -11.32 -6.50
CA THR A 83 2.54 -11.66 -5.28
C THR A 83 2.24 -10.64 -4.18
N ILE A 84 1.79 -11.14 -3.03
CA ILE A 84 1.39 -10.37 -1.86
C ILE A 84 2.36 -10.67 -0.70
N PRO A 85 3.33 -9.79 -0.43
CA PRO A 85 4.24 -9.96 0.69
C PRO A 85 3.55 -9.68 2.03
N THR A 86 3.96 -10.40 3.08
CA THR A 86 3.54 -10.13 4.46
C THR A 86 4.50 -9.15 5.10
N VAL A 87 4.03 -7.94 5.36
CA VAL A 87 4.85 -6.84 5.90
C VAL A 87 4.07 -5.97 6.87
N SER A 88 4.79 -5.15 7.63
CA SER A 88 4.17 -4.12 8.48
C SER A 88 3.36 -3.13 7.65
N GLY A 89 2.22 -2.67 8.17
CA GLY A 89 1.42 -1.60 7.57
C GLY A 89 2.14 -0.26 7.40
N THR A 90 3.35 -0.12 7.94
CA THR A 90 4.20 1.06 7.77
C THR A 90 5.20 0.92 6.62
N ASP A 91 5.29 -0.24 5.98
CA ASP A 91 6.17 -0.46 4.85
C ASP A 91 5.54 0.07 3.55
N MET A 92 5.53 1.40 3.43
CA MET A 92 4.96 2.10 2.28
C MET A 92 5.74 1.82 1.00
N GLN A 93 7.03 1.46 1.10
CA GLN A 93 7.83 1.11 -0.06
C GLN A 93 7.36 -0.21 -0.67
N THR A 94 7.16 -1.23 0.15
CA THR A 94 6.63 -2.52 -0.31
C THR A 94 5.21 -2.37 -0.84
N LEU A 95 4.35 -1.63 -0.16
CA LEU A 95 2.99 -1.34 -0.63
C LEU A 95 2.98 -0.60 -1.99
N GLY A 96 3.91 0.33 -2.21
CA GLY A 96 4.03 1.05 -3.48
C GLY A 96 4.54 0.18 -4.65
N ASN A 97 5.24 -0.92 -4.36
CA ASN A 97 5.86 -1.79 -5.35
C ASN A 97 5.10 -3.10 -5.61
N HIS A 98 3.99 -3.37 -4.90
CA HIS A 98 3.15 -4.54 -5.07
C HIS A 98 1.69 -4.14 -5.27
N ALA A 99 0.88 -5.02 -5.83
CA ALA A 99 -0.55 -4.79 -6.00
C ALA A 99 -1.25 -4.59 -4.65
N ALA A 100 -0.84 -5.36 -3.65
CA ALA A 100 -1.26 -5.25 -2.27
C ALA A 100 -0.18 -5.81 -1.33
N ILE A 101 -0.35 -5.60 -0.03
CA ILE A 101 0.39 -6.27 1.03
C ILE A 101 -0.57 -7.05 1.92
N HIS A 102 -0.11 -8.15 2.50
CA HIS A 102 -0.75 -8.80 3.64
C HIS A 102 -0.20 -8.16 4.92
N LEU A 103 -1.08 -7.73 5.81
CA LEU A 103 -0.69 -7.05 7.04
C LEU A 103 -0.11 -8.05 8.04
N ALA A 104 1.17 -7.88 8.39
CA ALA A 104 1.81 -8.67 9.43
C ALA A 104 1.05 -8.53 10.76
N GLY A 105 0.82 -9.65 11.45
CA GLY A 105 0.03 -9.72 12.68
C GLY A 105 -1.45 -10.03 12.47
N THR A 106 -1.95 -10.08 11.22
CA THR A 106 -3.27 -10.64 10.91
C THR A 106 -3.18 -12.12 10.53
N GLY A 107 -4.32 -12.81 10.48
CA GLY A 107 -4.37 -14.24 10.22
C GLY A 107 -3.99 -14.63 8.79
N PHE A 108 -3.77 -15.92 8.58
CA PHE A 108 -3.47 -16.52 7.28
C PHE A 108 -4.59 -17.45 6.81
N PRO A 109 -4.70 -17.73 5.49
CA PRO A 109 -5.79 -18.55 4.93
C PRO A 109 -5.91 -19.95 5.52
N TRP A 110 -4.84 -20.52 6.06
CA TRP A 110 -4.81 -21.87 6.64
C TRP A 110 -5.16 -21.93 8.14
N GLU A 111 -5.54 -20.82 8.75
CA GLU A 111 -5.97 -20.75 10.14
C GLU A 111 -7.50 -20.81 10.22
N ASP A 112 -8.04 -21.43 11.26
CA ASP A 112 -9.49 -21.72 11.34
C ASP A 112 -10.35 -20.45 11.43
N GLU A 113 -10.03 -19.53 12.34
CA GLU A 113 -10.74 -18.25 12.51
C GLU A 113 -9.78 -17.09 12.21
N ALA A 114 -9.51 -16.87 10.93
CA ALA A 114 -8.59 -15.85 10.48
C ALA A 114 -9.33 -14.62 9.92
N ASN A 115 -8.71 -13.46 10.09
CA ASN A 115 -8.95 -12.32 9.22
C ASN A 115 -7.68 -12.09 8.41
N VAL A 116 -7.67 -12.53 7.17
CA VAL A 116 -6.55 -12.35 6.22
C VAL A 116 -6.66 -10.95 5.66
N TYR A 117 -5.92 -10.00 6.26
CA TYR A 117 -6.07 -8.60 5.90
C TYR A 117 -5.07 -8.17 4.85
N MET A 118 -5.58 -7.72 3.70
CA MET A 118 -4.78 -7.22 2.59
C MET A 118 -5.13 -5.77 2.25
N ALA A 119 -4.10 -4.95 2.07
CA ALA A 119 -4.24 -3.53 1.74
C ALA A 119 -3.56 -3.22 0.42
N GLY A 120 -4.25 -2.49 -0.46
CA GLY A 120 -3.77 -2.09 -1.77
C GLY A 120 -4.18 -0.65 -2.12
N HIS A 121 -3.37 0.01 -2.95
CA HIS A 121 -3.68 1.36 -3.40
C HIS A 121 -4.89 1.41 -4.34
N ARG A 122 -5.71 2.47 -4.21
CA ARG A 122 -6.78 2.77 -5.16
C ARG A 122 -6.22 3.27 -6.48
N LEU A 123 -5.34 4.27 -6.45
CA LEU A 123 -4.68 4.82 -7.63
C LEU A 123 -3.24 4.32 -7.79
N GLY A 124 -2.48 4.22 -6.70
CA GLY A 124 -1.10 3.76 -6.69
C GLY A 124 -0.15 4.59 -7.53
N TYR A 125 0.98 4.00 -7.92
CA TYR A 125 2.06 4.70 -8.62
C TYR A 125 2.21 4.18 -10.06
N PRO A 126 2.22 5.06 -11.07
CA PRO A 126 2.40 4.64 -12.46
C PRO A 126 3.67 3.81 -12.67
N ARG A 127 3.57 2.74 -13.46
CA ARG A 127 4.63 1.78 -13.77
C ARG A 127 5.06 0.87 -12.62
N THR A 128 4.26 0.77 -11.57
CA THR A 128 4.41 -0.24 -10.52
C THR A 128 3.19 -1.16 -10.49
N PRO A 129 3.28 -2.36 -9.90
CA PRO A 129 2.11 -3.22 -9.69
C PRO A 129 1.01 -2.58 -8.84
N SER A 130 1.34 -1.57 -8.02
CA SER A 130 0.33 -0.85 -7.22
C SER A 130 -0.59 0.04 -8.06
N PHE A 131 -0.22 0.36 -9.33
CA PHE A 131 -0.98 1.28 -10.15
C PHE A 131 -2.37 0.72 -10.50
N LEU A 132 -3.39 1.40 -10.01
CA LEU A 132 -4.80 1.03 -10.17
C LEU A 132 -5.13 -0.39 -9.65
N ALA A 133 -4.29 -0.96 -8.78
CA ALA A 133 -4.43 -2.33 -8.31
C ALA A 133 -5.84 -2.59 -7.72
N PHE A 134 -6.30 -1.76 -6.78
CA PHE A 134 -7.63 -1.85 -6.18
C PHE A 134 -8.59 -0.76 -6.68
N PHE A 135 -8.39 -0.28 -7.91
CA PHE A 135 -9.25 0.76 -8.49
C PHE A 135 -10.71 0.31 -8.57
N ASP A 136 -10.94 -0.90 -9.01
CA ASP A 136 -12.26 -1.48 -9.25
C ASP A 136 -12.81 -2.29 -8.05
N LEU A 137 -12.18 -2.20 -6.86
CA LEU A 137 -12.58 -2.96 -5.68
C LEU A 137 -14.06 -2.75 -5.30
N ASN A 138 -14.61 -1.55 -5.56
CA ASN A 138 -16.02 -1.22 -5.34
C ASN A 138 -16.99 -1.81 -6.38
N LYS A 139 -16.49 -2.58 -7.34
CA LYS A 139 -17.33 -3.26 -8.32
C LYS A 139 -17.60 -4.71 -7.94
N LEU A 140 -16.94 -5.20 -6.88
CA LEU A 140 -17.19 -6.55 -6.40
C LEU A 140 -18.57 -6.63 -5.79
N GLU A 141 -19.31 -7.63 -6.20
CA GLU A 141 -20.66 -7.91 -5.75
C GLU A 141 -20.69 -9.13 -4.80
N GLN A 142 -21.76 -9.26 -4.04
CA GLN A 142 -21.95 -10.42 -3.18
C GLN A 142 -21.98 -11.70 -4.04
N GLY A 143 -21.15 -12.68 -3.66
CA GLY A 143 -21.00 -13.94 -4.37
C GLY A 143 -19.79 -14.00 -5.30
N ASP A 144 -19.14 -12.86 -5.61
CA ASP A 144 -17.91 -12.85 -6.39
C ASP A 144 -16.80 -13.63 -5.69
N GLU A 145 -16.00 -14.34 -6.46
CA GLU A 145 -14.92 -15.16 -5.92
C GLU A 145 -13.58 -14.44 -5.93
N ILE A 146 -12.83 -14.65 -4.86
CA ILE A 146 -11.46 -14.16 -4.70
C ILE A 146 -10.59 -15.37 -4.36
N TYR A 147 -9.45 -15.49 -5.03
CA TYR A 147 -8.52 -16.59 -4.81
C TYR A 147 -7.25 -16.11 -4.15
N VAL A 148 -6.89 -16.76 -3.05
CA VAL A 148 -5.59 -16.62 -2.40
C VAL A 148 -4.84 -17.94 -2.55
N THR A 149 -3.60 -17.91 -3.00
CA THR A 149 -2.77 -19.11 -3.12
C THR A 149 -1.55 -18.98 -2.22
N ASP A 150 -1.27 -20.00 -1.43
CA ASP A 150 -0.08 -20.04 -0.57
C ASP A 150 1.17 -20.53 -1.31
N ALA A 151 2.32 -20.50 -0.63
CA ALA A 151 3.59 -20.92 -1.21
C ALA A 151 3.71 -22.43 -1.46
N ASN A 152 2.81 -23.24 -0.92
CA ASN A 152 2.71 -24.67 -1.20
C ASN A 152 1.77 -24.99 -2.38
N GLY A 153 1.13 -23.95 -2.96
CA GLY A 153 0.19 -24.08 -4.05
C GLY A 153 -1.25 -24.41 -3.62
N THR A 154 -1.57 -24.35 -2.32
CA THR A 154 -2.96 -24.47 -1.86
C THR A 154 -3.72 -23.24 -2.27
N LYS A 155 -4.81 -23.41 -3.00
CA LYS A 155 -5.73 -22.35 -3.41
C LYS A 155 -6.89 -22.28 -2.43
N TYR A 156 -7.08 -21.14 -1.84
CA TYR A 156 -8.18 -20.77 -0.96
C TYR A 156 -9.17 -19.90 -1.74
N THR A 157 -10.42 -20.33 -1.81
CA THR A 157 -11.50 -19.63 -2.50
C THR A 157 -12.37 -18.92 -1.49
N TYR A 158 -12.45 -17.61 -1.62
CA TYR A 158 -13.29 -16.75 -0.80
C TYR A 158 -14.46 -16.22 -1.62
N SER A 159 -15.65 -16.10 -1.02
CA SER A 159 -16.83 -15.49 -1.63
C SER A 159 -17.18 -14.18 -0.93
N VAL A 160 -17.31 -13.11 -1.70
CA VAL A 160 -17.66 -11.78 -1.19
C VAL A 160 -19.04 -11.82 -0.51
N PHE A 161 -19.12 -11.31 0.73
CA PHE A 161 -20.39 -11.22 1.46
C PHE A 161 -20.73 -9.82 1.95
N LYS A 162 -19.76 -8.89 1.98
CA LYS A 162 -19.98 -7.55 2.53
C LYS A 162 -19.04 -6.52 1.92
N GLU A 163 -19.58 -5.35 1.59
CA GLU A 163 -18.84 -4.12 1.27
C GLU A 163 -19.30 -3.00 2.20
N PHE A 164 -18.37 -2.18 2.69
CA PHE A 164 -18.68 -1.02 3.54
C PHE A 164 -17.50 -0.05 3.58
N THR A 165 -17.72 1.14 4.15
CA THR A 165 -16.68 2.13 4.36
C THR A 165 -16.48 2.42 5.84
N VAL A 166 -15.24 2.71 6.22
CA VAL A 166 -14.86 3.05 7.59
C VAL A 166 -13.94 4.27 7.64
N SER A 167 -13.80 4.85 8.83
CA SER A 167 -12.77 5.85 9.10
C SER A 167 -11.37 5.25 8.92
N PRO A 168 -10.38 6.03 8.47
CA PRO A 168 -8.98 5.58 8.39
C PRO A 168 -8.38 5.11 9.73
N THR A 169 -9.00 5.49 10.84
CA THR A 169 -8.59 5.14 12.21
C THR A 169 -9.38 4.00 12.83
N ASP A 170 -10.34 3.43 12.09
CA ASP A 170 -11.12 2.30 12.56
C ASP A 170 -10.32 1.01 12.40
N LEU A 171 -9.86 0.45 13.50
CA LEU A 171 -9.08 -0.79 13.54
C LEU A 171 -9.94 -2.04 13.67
N SER A 172 -11.26 -1.92 13.91
CA SER A 172 -12.14 -3.09 14.04
C SER A 172 -12.20 -3.96 12.77
N VAL A 173 -11.77 -3.42 11.64
CA VAL A 173 -11.71 -4.13 10.37
C VAL A 173 -10.64 -5.24 10.31
N ILE A 174 -9.69 -5.24 11.25
CA ILE A 174 -8.64 -6.27 11.35
C ILE A 174 -8.99 -7.37 12.36
N ASP A 175 -10.03 -7.17 13.17
CA ASP A 175 -10.46 -8.16 14.15
C ASP A 175 -10.97 -9.44 13.46
N THR A 176 -10.79 -10.57 14.12
CA THR A 176 -11.36 -11.84 13.64
C THR A 176 -12.89 -11.81 13.72
N VAL A 177 -13.52 -12.50 12.79
CA VAL A 177 -14.98 -12.70 12.79
C VAL A 177 -15.25 -14.08 13.37
N PRO A 178 -15.90 -14.19 14.54
CA PRO A 178 -16.10 -15.46 15.20
C PRO A 178 -16.75 -16.51 14.29
N GLY A 179 -16.16 -17.72 14.26
CA GLY A 179 -16.64 -18.83 13.46
C GLY A 179 -16.36 -18.73 11.97
N LYS A 180 -15.57 -17.75 11.51
CA LYS A 180 -15.30 -17.53 10.09
C LYS A 180 -13.81 -17.32 9.81
N ASN A 181 -13.36 -17.85 8.68
CA ASN A 181 -12.12 -17.42 8.04
C ASN A 181 -12.49 -16.37 6.97
N VAL A 182 -12.01 -15.15 7.14
CA VAL A 182 -12.39 -13.99 6.32
C VAL A 182 -11.17 -13.41 5.64
N LEU A 183 -11.30 -13.08 4.37
CA LEU A 183 -10.39 -12.20 3.65
C LEU A 183 -10.97 -10.78 3.68
N THR A 184 -10.21 -9.83 4.21
CA THR A 184 -10.54 -8.41 4.21
C THR A 184 -9.63 -7.65 3.27
N LEU A 185 -10.19 -7.04 2.23
CA LEU A 185 -9.48 -6.18 1.28
C LEU A 185 -9.77 -4.71 1.61
N GLN A 186 -8.72 -3.90 1.71
CA GLN A 186 -8.81 -2.47 1.99
C GLN A 186 -8.19 -1.61 0.88
N THR A 187 -8.89 -0.54 0.52
CA THR A 187 -8.34 0.57 -0.26
C THR A 187 -8.91 1.92 0.20
N CYS A 188 -8.43 3.02 -0.37
CA CYS A 188 -9.00 4.35 -0.11
C CYS A 188 -10.31 4.57 -0.90
N THR A 189 -11.20 5.40 -0.38
CA THR A 189 -12.32 5.94 -1.15
C THR A 189 -11.85 7.05 -2.09
N LEU A 190 -12.58 7.29 -3.17
CA LEU A 190 -12.40 8.42 -4.08
C LEU A 190 -13.56 9.41 -3.93
N PRO A 191 -13.37 10.70 -4.23
CA PRO A 191 -12.14 11.34 -4.77
C PRO A 191 -11.16 11.85 -3.71
N ASP A 192 -11.55 11.91 -2.44
CA ASP A 192 -10.87 12.66 -1.37
C ASP A 192 -10.05 11.81 -0.41
N TYR A 193 -10.07 10.48 -0.58
CA TYR A 193 -9.37 9.50 0.27
C TYR A 193 -9.74 9.57 1.76
N SER A 194 -10.90 10.19 2.07
CA SER A 194 -11.32 10.47 3.45
C SER A 194 -11.69 9.21 4.24
N GLN A 195 -12.07 8.14 3.56
CA GLN A 195 -12.46 6.87 4.16
C GLN A 195 -11.67 5.69 3.57
N ARG A 196 -11.90 4.51 4.15
CA ARG A 196 -11.42 3.23 3.64
C ARG A 196 -12.60 2.41 3.14
N LEU A 197 -12.49 1.98 1.89
CA LEU A 197 -13.39 0.98 1.32
C LEU A 197 -12.89 -0.39 1.76
N ILE A 198 -13.79 -1.16 2.32
CA ILE A 198 -13.57 -2.51 2.82
C ILE A 198 -14.46 -3.47 2.05
N VAL A 199 -13.87 -4.54 1.53
CA VAL A 199 -14.59 -5.70 1.01
C VAL A 199 -14.21 -6.92 1.83
N GLN A 200 -15.21 -7.63 2.35
CA GLN A 200 -15.02 -8.88 3.10
C GLN A 200 -15.58 -10.06 2.34
N ALA A 201 -14.78 -11.12 2.29
CA ALA A 201 -15.14 -12.39 1.68
C ALA A 201 -14.88 -13.54 2.66
N GLU A 202 -15.75 -14.53 2.70
CA GLU A 202 -15.67 -15.71 3.57
C GLU A 202 -15.05 -16.88 2.82
N LEU A 203 -14.16 -17.63 3.48
CA LEU A 203 -13.58 -18.85 2.91
C LEU A 203 -14.67 -19.89 2.66
N ILE A 204 -14.78 -20.38 1.43
CA ILE A 204 -15.76 -21.39 1.02
C ILE A 204 -15.12 -22.69 0.55
N ASP A 205 -13.84 -22.66 0.14
CA ASP A 205 -13.10 -23.85 -0.29
C ASP A 205 -11.59 -23.69 -0.14
N ALA A 206 -10.90 -24.80 0.09
CA ALA A 206 -9.43 -24.88 0.11
C ALA A 206 -8.97 -26.13 -0.64
N THR A 207 -8.34 -25.96 -1.79
CA THR A 207 -7.93 -27.03 -2.68
C THR A 207 -6.41 -27.05 -2.86
N GLN A 208 -5.78 -28.17 -2.51
CA GLN A 208 -4.35 -28.39 -2.78
C GLN A 208 -4.14 -28.55 -4.28
N ALA A 209 -3.13 -27.86 -4.85
CA ALA A 209 -2.74 -28.14 -6.22
C ALA A 209 -2.31 -29.61 -6.36
N ALA A 210 -2.80 -30.28 -7.40
CA ALA A 210 -2.34 -31.64 -7.70
C ALA A 210 -0.83 -31.62 -8.00
N ALA A 211 -0.08 -32.47 -7.30
CA ALA A 211 1.37 -32.63 -7.45
C ALA A 211 1.75 -33.21 -8.84
#